data_d085078c685bedbefd7235f11f3fa3e7
#
_entry.id   d085078c685bedbefd7235f11f3fa3e7
#
_cell.length_a   1.000
_cell.length_b   1.000
_cell.length_c   1.000
_cell.angle_alpha   90.00
_cell.angle_beta   90.00
_cell.angle_gamma   90.00
#
_symmetry.space_group_name_H-M   'P 1'
#
loop_
_entity.id
_entity.type
_entity.pdbx_description
1 polymer ?
#
loop_
_entity_poly.entity_id
_entity_poly.type
_entity_poly.pdbx_seq_one_letter_code
_entity_poly.pdbx_strand_id
1 'polypeptide(L)'
;VITFLEHRVIPVLIRVGENKILVAVRNGIALTLPFTITGSLFLILANLPIPGWSEWLGPFAEKLSAPVGVTFGAIGLISAVGISYNLAKEYNLNAITCCIVTLVVFLLAQLNDSYQLNVDNLGAAGLFSAIILAILTVHIVRFFIRHNVVITLPEGVPPAVAQSFASLIPAAVAITLIWLIRVILNFDINHFFTLLLSPLVSGLGSLPGMLVLIFLISLLWCCGIHGDNVLSGITSPIFLKYIAENTQAYLHHQPIPHITADGFYIVFMCLGGTGATMGLVIAMLRSRSRLYKSVGKLSLPSAIFCIN
;
A
#
# COMPACT_ATOMS: atom_id res chain seq x y z
N VAL A 1 4.18 -26.54 -22.27
CA VAL A 1 3.65 -25.69 -21.21
C VAL A 1 4.79 -25.04 -20.41
N ILE A 2 5.74 -25.85 -19.89
CA ILE A 2 6.87 -25.33 -19.09
C ILE A 2 7.71 -24.31 -19.88
N THR A 3 8.11 -24.66 -21.11
CA THR A 3 8.89 -23.75 -21.98
C THR A 3 8.16 -22.45 -22.30
N PHE A 4 6.83 -22.49 -22.45
CA PHE A 4 6.02 -21.28 -22.63
C PHE A 4 6.03 -20.40 -21.37
N LEU A 5 5.89 -21.01 -20.19
CA LEU A 5 5.96 -20.29 -18.92
C LEU A 5 7.33 -19.63 -18.75
N GLU A 6 8.43 -20.37 -18.94
CA GLU A 6 9.80 -19.88 -18.79
C GLU A 6 10.15 -18.75 -19.74
N HIS A 7 9.76 -18.83 -21.02
CA HIS A 7 10.19 -17.86 -22.03
C HIS A 7 9.20 -16.70 -22.25
N ARG A 8 7.92 -16.84 -21.90
CA ARG A 8 6.91 -15.81 -22.16
C ARG A 8 6.29 -15.22 -20.90
N VAL A 9 5.99 -16.03 -19.91
CA VAL A 9 5.26 -15.58 -18.72
C VAL A 9 6.21 -15.06 -17.64
N ILE A 10 7.21 -15.84 -17.27
CA ILE A 10 8.16 -15.50 -16.20
C ILE A 10 8.88 -14.15 -16.46
N PRO A 11 9.43 -13.85 -17.65
CA PRO A 11 10.12 -12.58 -17.87
C PRO A 11 9.19 -11.35 -17.74
N VAL A 12 7.91 -11.50 -18.11
CA VAL A 12 6.92 -10.43 -17.95
C VAL A 12 6.63 -10.20 -16.47
N LEU A 13 6.43 -11.26 -15.70
CA LEU A 13 6.13 -11.18 -14.27
C LEU A 13 7.32 -10.63 -13.46
N ILE A 14 8.56 -11.03 -13.80
CA ILE A 14 9.77 -10.44 -13.19
C ILE A 14 9.83 -8.94 -13.47
N ARG A 15 9.60 -8.53 -14.72
CA ARG A 15 9.61 -7.11 -15.12
C ARG A 15 8.55 -6.31 -14.37
N VAL A 16 7.39 -6.89 -14.12
CA VAL A 16 6.33 -6.28 -13.29
C VAL A 16 6.82 -6.15 -11.85
N GLY A 17 7.36 -7.21 -11.25
CA GLY A 17 7.83 -7.23 -9.87
C GLY A 17 9.01 -6.29 -9.58
N GLU A 18 9.87 -6.06 -10.58
CA GLU A 18 11.02 -5.14 -10.51
C GLU A 18 10.68 -3.71 -10.97
N ASN A 19 9.43 -3.45 -11.32
CA ASN A 19 9.02 -2.12 -11.75
C ASN A 19 9.20 -1.12 -10.60
N LYS A 20 10.01 -0.08 -10.81
CA LYS A 20 10.35 0.92 -9.80
C LYS A 20 9.13 1.59 -9.16
N ILE A 21 8.07 1.79 -9.94
CA ILE A 21 6.83 2.39 -9.45
C ILE A 21 6.12 1.41 -8.53
N LEU A 22 5.94 0.16 -8.94
CA LEU A 22 5.26 -0.85 -8.12
C LEU A 22 6.03 -1.17 -6.84
N VAL A 23 7.35 -1.23 -6.92
CA VAL A 23 8.24 -1.40 -5.75
C VAL A 23 8.08 -0.21 -4.80
N ALA A 24 8.06 1.02 -5.32
CA ALA A 24 7.87 2.22 -4.49
C ALA A 24 6.49 2.28 -3.86
N VAL A 25 5.43 1.88 -4.58
CA VAL A 25 4.06 1.78 -4.04
C VAL A 25 4.02 0.77 -2.90
N ARG A 26 4.50 -0.46 -3.13
CA ARG A 26 4.58 -1.50 -2.09
C ARG A 26 5.32 -1.02 -0.85
N ASN A 27 6.54 -0.54 -1.03
CA ASN A 27 7.39 -0.12 0.09
C ASN A 27 6.83 1.12 0.80
N GLY A 28 6.22 2.04 0.05
CA GLY A 28 5.59 3.24 0.61
C GLY A 28 4.37 2.92 1.46
N ILE A 29 3.53 1.99 1.00
CA ILE A 29 2.37 1.51 1.76
C ILE A 29 2.81 0.71 2.99
N ALA A 30 3.88 -0.08 2.90
CA ALA A 30 4.41 -0.83 4.04
C ALA A 30 4.79 0.08 5.23
N LEU A 31 5.06 1.36 5.00
CA LEU A 31 5.29 2.33 6.08
C LEU A 31 4.03 2.62 6.92
N THR A 32 2.84 2.25 6.45
CA THR A 32 1.60 2.37 7.25
C THR A 32 1.45 1.25 8.28
N LEU A 33 2.13 0.11 8.10
CA LEU A 33 1.98 -1.08 8.95
C LEU A 33 2.20 -0.82 10.45
N PRO A 34 3.26 -0.10 10.90
CA PRO A 34 3.44 0.17 12.33
C PRO A 34 2.26 0.94 12.93
N PHE A 35 1.68 1.86 12.16
CA PHE A 35 0.57 2.70 12.62
C PHE A 35 -0.74 1.91 12.66
N THR A 36 -1.03 1.10 11.64
CA THR A 36 -2.22 0.24 11.60
C THR A 36 -2.17 -0.83 12.69
N ILE A 37 -1.01 -1.45 12.93
CA ILE A 37 -0.82 -2.41 14.03
C ILE A 37 -1.05 -1.72 15.37
N THR A 38 -0.45 -0.55 15.60
CA THR A 38 -0.64 0.19 16.85
C THR A 38 -2.10 0.58 17.04
N GLY A 39 -2.76 1.12 16.01
CA GLY A 39 -4.19 1.43 16.05
C GLY A 39 -5.05 0.22 16.36
N SER A 40 -4.72 -0.94 15.75
CA SER A 40 -5.42 -2.20 16.01
C SER A 40 -5.26 -2.70 17.45
N LEU A 41 -4.12 -2.47 18.10
CA LEU A 41 -3.95 -2.79 19.53
C LEU A 41 -4.92 -1.99 20.40
N PHE A 42 -5.07 -0.68 20.13
CA PHE A 42 -6.05 0.13 20.84
C PHE A 42 -7.48 -0.31 20.54
N LEU A 43 -7.78 -0.70 19.30
CA LEU A 43 -9.09 -1.24 18.92
C LEU A 43 -9.41 -2.52 19.70
N ILE A 44 -8.45 -3.44 19.80
CA ILE A 44 -8.59 -4.69 20.57
C ILE A 44 -8.83 -4.36 22.04
N LEU A 45 -8.03 -3.46 22.63
CA LEU A 45 -8.18 -3.06 24.04
C LEU A 45 -9.54 -2.43 24.32
N ALA A 46 -10.07 -1.64 23.39
CA ALA A 46 -11.40 -1.06 23.51
C ALA A 46 -12.53 -2.10 23.44
N ASN A 47 -12.31 -3.25 22.78
CA ASN A 47 -13.34 -4.21 22.42
C ASN A 47 -13.00 -5.66 22.85
N LEU A 48 -12.35 -5.86 24.00
CA LEU A 48 -12.05 -7.20 24.48
C LEU A 48 -13.35 -8.00 24.70
N PRO A 49 -13.44 -9.26 24.25
CA PRO A 49 -14.61 -10.10 24.39
C PRO A 49 -14.73 -10.67 25.83
N ILE A 50 -14.69 -9.79 26.82
CA ILE A 50 -14.85 -10.12 28.24
C ILE A 50 -16.19 -9.61 28.70
N PRO A 51 -17.08 -10.44 29.31
CA PRO A 51 -18.34 -9.98 29.83
C PRO A 51 -18.16 -8.79 30.80
N GLY A 52 -18.91 -7.70 30.57
CA GLY A 52 -18.83 -6.48 31.39
C GLY A 52 -17.65 -5.56 31.05
N TRP A 53 -16.80 -5.88 30.06
CA TRP A 53 -15.64 -5.07 29.71
C TRP A 53 -16.00 -3.66 29.24
N SER A 54 -16.96 -3.53 28.34
CA SER A 54 -17.44 -2.24 27.84
C SER A 54 -18.07 -1.38 28.93
N GLU A 55 -18.79 -2.01 29.86
CA GLU A 55 -19.37 -1.32 31.03
C GLU A 55 -18.29 -0.86 32.00
N TRP A 56 -17.26 -1.69 32.23
CA TRP A 56 -16.13 -1.35 33.07
C TRP A 56 -15.28 -0.22 32.51
N LEU A 57 -15.04 -0.21 31.18
CA LEU A 57 -14.33 0.89 30.52
C LEU A 57 -15.13 2.20 30.55
N GLY A 58 -16.46 2.13 30.45
CA GLY A 58 -17.33 3.32 30.42
C GLY A 58 -16.82 4.39 29.43
N PRO A 59 -16.73 5.66 29.84
CA PRO A 59 -16.26 6.77 28.97
C PRO A 59 -14.82 6.62 28.49
N PHE A 60 -14.01 5.73 29.07
CA PHE A 60 -12.63 5.51 28.66
C PHE A 60 -12.52 4.75 27.34
N ALA A 61 -13.54 3.97 26.97
CA ALA A 61 -13.61 3.25 25.68
C ALA A 61 -13.50 4.23 24.50
N GLU A 62 -14.18 5.35 24.56
CA GLU A 62 -14.11 6.40 23.52
C GLU A 62 -12.70 6.98 23.40
N LYS A 63 -12.00 7.18 24.52
CA LYS A 63 -10.61 7.65 24.52
C LYS A 63 -9.64 6.65 23.90
N LEU A 64 -9.89 5.34 24.04
CA LEU A 64 -9.11 4.30 23.37
C LEU A 64 -9.36 4.24 21.85
N SER A 65 -10.51 4.72 21.39
CA SER A 65 -10.81 4.78 19.96
C SER A 65 -10.12 5.95 19.24
N ALA A 66 -9.68 7.00 19.96
CA ALA A 66 -9.02 8.14 19.36
C ALA A 66 -7.71 7.79 18.59
N PRO A 67 -6.76 6.98 19.12
CA PRO A 67 -5.60 6.53 18.35
C PRO A 67 -5.98 5.72 17.10
N VAL A 68 -7.08 4.94 17.15
CA VAL A 68 -7.59 4.18 16.00
C VAL A 68 -7.99 5.14 14.88
N GLY A 69 -8.79 6.16 15.20
CA GLY A 69 -9.23 7.17 14.24
C GLY A 69 -8.07 7.90 13.58
N VAL A 70 -7.05 8.29 14.34
CA VAL A 70 -5.88 8.99 13.80
C VAL A 70 -5.02 8.09 12.93
N THR A 71 -4.74 6.86 13.35
CA THR A 71 -3.85 5.94 12.61
C THR A 71 -4.47 5.48 11.30
N PHE A 72 -5.72 5.05 11.31
CA PHE A 72 -6.43 4.65 10.09
C PHE A 72 -6.89 5.85 9.26
N GLY A 73 -7.23 6.96 9.90
CA GLY A 73 -7.60 8.21 9.22
C GLY A 73 -6.46 8.90 8.49
N ALA A 74 -5.19 8.53 8.76
CA ALA A 74 -4.03 9.11 8.08
C ALA A 74 -3.36 8.16 7.06
N ILE A 75 -3.94 7.00 6.77
CA ILE A 75 -3.34 5.99 5.88
C ILE A 75 -2.99 6.55 4.50
N GLY A 76 -3.89 7.31 3.87
CA GLY A 76 -3.67 7.92 2.56
C GLY A 76 -2.52 8.93 2.61
N LEU A 77 -2.50 9.78 3.63
CA LEU A 77 -1.46 10.77 3.84
C LEU A 77 -0.07 10.13 4.01
N ILE A 78 0.03 9.13 4.90
CA ILE A 78 1.27 8.39 5.15
C ILE A 78 1.74 7.68 3.88
N SER A 79 0.80 7.07 3.14
CA SER A 79 1.09 6.40 1.87
C SER A 79 1.61 7.37 0.81
N ALA A 80 1.00 8.56 0.67
CA ALA A 80 1.47 9.58 -0.28
C ALA A 80 2.93 9.94 -0.05
N VAL A 81 3.28 10.23 1.21
CA VAL A 81 4.66 10.57 1.61
C VAL A 81 5.59 9.37 1.43
N GLY A 82 5.16 8.18 1.87
CA GLY A 82 5.96 6.96 1.82
C GLY A 82 6.29 6.52 0.39
N ILE A 83 5.32 6.59 -0.51
CA ILE A 83 5.50 6.26 -1.94
C ILE A 83 6.44 7.27 -2.60
N SER A 84 6.20 8.56 -2.33
CA SER A 84 7.07 9.63 -2.85
C SER A 84 8.51 9.46 -2.40
N TYR A 85 8.74 9.15 -1.12
CA TYR A 85 10.06 8.88 -0.57
C TYR A 85 10.78 7.74 -1.28
N ASN A 86 10.12 6.58 -1.41
CA ASN A 86 10.71 5.41 -2.03
C ASN A 86 10.96 5.63 -3.52
N LEU A 87 10.01 6.24 -4.24
CA LEU A 87 10.16 6.51 -5.67
C LEU A 87 11.24 7.55 -5.96
N ALA A 88 11.37 8.57 -5.10
CA ALA A 88 12.46 9.56 -5.22
C ALA A 88 13.82 8.91 -5.02
N LYS A 89 13.97 7.99 -4.07
CA LYS A 89 15.20 7.20 -3.90
C LYS A 89 15.53 6.35 -5.12
N GLU A 90 14.55 5.67 -5.71
CA GLU A 90 14.73 4.87 -6.93
C GLU A 90 15.21 5.70 -8.12
N TYR A 91 14.91 6.99 -8.13
CA TYR A 91 15.33 7.92 -9.17
C TYR A 91 16.52 8.80 -8.79
N ASN A 92 17.14 8.56 -7.61
CA ASN A 92 18.25 9.36 -7.08
C ASN A 92 17.91 10.86 -6.96
N LEU A 93 16.68 11.18 -6.56
CA LEU A 93 16.22 12.54 -6.29
C LEU A 93 16.32 12.85 -4.79
N ASN A 94 16.21 14.13 -4.43
CA ASN A 94 16.05 14.50 -3.03
C ASN A 94 14.69 14.02 -2.50
N ALA A 95 14.71 13.00 -1.66
CA ALA A 95 13.50 12.36 -1.16
C ALA A 95 12.69 13.30 -0.27
N ILE A 96 13.34 14.13 0.57
CA ILE A 96 12.62 15.07 1.45
C ILE A 96 11.85 16.11 0.65
N THR A 97 12.50 16.68 -0.37
CA THR A 97 11.82 17.63 -1.27
C THR A 97 10.60 17.00 -1.95
N CYS A 98 10.77 15.82 -2.53
CA CYS A 98 9.66 15.10 -3.16
C CYS A 98 8.51 14.83 -2.18
N CYS A 99 8.82 14.42 -0.94
CA CYS A 99 7.83 14.19 0.11
C CYS A 99 7.03 15.44 0.45
N ILE A 100 7.71 16.57 0.66
CA ILE A 100 7.04 17.84 1.03
C ILE A 100 6.15 18.33 -0.11
N VAL A 101 6.64 18.29 -1.35
CA VAL A 101 5.82 18.68 -2.51
C VAL A 101 4.61 17.75 -2.68
N THR A 102 4.81 16.45 -2.54
CA THR A 102 3.73 15.47 -2.60
C THR A 102 2.70 15.69 -1.50
N LEU A 103 3.15 15.99 -0.27
CA LEU A 103 2.26 16.30 0.84
C LEU A 103 1.33 17.48 0.51
N VAL A 104 1.89 18.60 0.01
CA VAL A 104 1.10 19.77 -0.36
C VAL A 104 0.15 19.46 -1.51
N VAL A 105 0.62 18.78 -2.55
CA VAL A 105 -0.17 18.34 -3.71
C VAL A 105 -1.32 17.42 -3.29
N PHE A 106 -1.05 16.47 -2.41
CA PHE A 106 -2.07 15.56 -1.88
C PHE A 106 -3.13 16.31 -1.07
N LEU A 107 -2.73 17.17 -0.14
CA LEU A 107 -3.66 17.97 0.65
C LEU A 107 -4.53 18.88 -0.21
N LEU A 108 -3.95 19.49 -1.24
CA LEU A 108 -4.69 20.34 -2.19
C LEU A 108 -5.76 19.53 -2.97
N ALA A 109 -5.44 18.30 -3.33
CA ALA A 109 -6.39 17.40 -4.01
C ALA A 109 -7.55 16.95 -3.10
N GLN A 110 -7.39 17.03 -1.76
CA GLN A 110 -8.42 16.64 -0.79
C GLN A 110 -9.37 17.79 -0.41
N LEU A 111 -9.28 18.95 -1.04
CA LEU A 111 -10.23 20.03 -0.79
C LEU A 111 -11.64 19.62 -1.24
N ASN A 112 -12.65 20.00 -0.47
CA ASN A 112 -14.05 19.89 -0.87
C ASN A 112 -14.47 21.08 -1.79
N ASP A 113 -15.72 21.11 -2.20
CA ASP A 113 -16.24 22.18 -3.08
C ASP A 113 -16.32 23.57 -2.40
N SER A 114 -16.21 23.59 -1.07
CA SER A 114 -16.09 24.82 -0.27
C SER A 114 -14.63 25.21 0.01
N TYR A 115 -13.67 24.59 -0.68
CA TYR A 115 -12.22 24.78 -0.53
C TYR A 115 -11.69 24.50 0.88
N GLN A 116 -12.39 23.67 1.65
CA GLN A 116 -11.97 23.20 2.96
C GLN A 116 -11.37 21.79 2.82
N LEU A 117 -10.39 21.47 3.68
CA LEU A 117 -9.78 20.15 3.69
C LEU A 117 -10.80 19.10 4.15
N ASN A 118 -11.04 18.11 3.30
CA ASN A 118 -11.83 16.93 3.66
C ASN A 118 -10.94 15.92 4.37
N VAL A 119 -11.07 15.85 5.69
CA VAL A 119 -10.24 14.99 6.55
C VAL A 119 -10.47 13.50 6.28
N ASP A 120 -11.68 13.09 5.89
CA ASP A 120 -12.03 11.70 5.61
C ASP A 120 -11.21 11.14 4.43
N ASN A 121 -10.85 12.00 3.50
CA ASN A 121 -10.01 11.64 2.36
C ASN A 121 -8.52 11.50 2.70
N LEU A 122 -8.08 11.83 3.92
CA LEU A 122 -6.70 11.57 4.34
C LEU A 122 -6.45 10.09 4.66
N GLY A 123 -7.52 9.33 4.92
CA GLY A 123 -7.51 7.89 5.18
C GLY A 123 -7.61 7.04 3.91
N ALA A 124 -8.33 5.94 4.03
CA ALA A 124 -8.51 4.94 2.96
C ALA A 124 -9.24 5.49 1.73
N ALA A 125 -10.15 6.46 1.90
CA ALA A 125 -10.88 7.07 0.80
C ALA A 125 -9.95 7.79 -0.20
N GLY A 126 -8.88 8.41 0.29
CA GLY A 126 -7.89 9.07 -0.56
C GLY A 126 -6.68 8.22 -0.95
N LEU A 127 -6.65 6.92 -0.62
CA LEU A 127 -5.48 6.08 -0.84
C LEU A 127 -5.08 5.98 -2.32
N PHE A 128 -6.03 5.82 -3.22
CA PHE A 128 -5.73 5.71 -4.65
C PHE A 128 -5.23 7.04 -5.25
N SER A 129 -5.83 8.15 -4.85
CA SER A 129 -5.32 9.47 -5.23
C SER A 129 -3.92 9.71 -4.65
N ALA A 130 -3.64 9.28 -3.42
CA ALA A 130 -2.32 9.35 -2.81
C ALA A 130 -1.25 8.66 -3.66
N ILE A 131 -1.53 7.45 -4.15
CA ILE A 131 -0.63 6.67 -5.01
C ILE A 131 -0.33 7.45 -6.30
N ILE A 132 -1.38 7.88 -7.00
CA ILE A 132 -1.22 8.53 -8.30
C ILE A 132 -0.56 9.90 -8.17
N LEU A 133 -0.94 10.69 -7.17
CA LEU A 133 -0.37 12.01 -6.93
C LEU A 133 1.10 11.94 -6.50
N ALA A 134 1.48 10.95 -5.69
CA ALA A 134 2.88 10.71 -5.34
C ALA A 134 3.72 10.38 -6.58
N ILE A 135 3.24 9.46 -7.42
CA ILE A 135 3.90 9.10 -8.68
C ILE A 135 4.03 10.33 -9.60
N LEU A 136 2.93 11.05 -9.81
CA LEU A 136 2.89 12.24 -10.66
C LEU A 136 3.88 13.30 -10.17
N THR A 137 3.84 13.63 -8.89
CA THR A 137 4.71 14.66 -8.28
C THR A 137 6.19 14.30 -8.45
N VAL A 138 6.58 13.06 -8.13
CA VAL A 138 7.98 12.63 -8.29
C VAL A 138 8.41 12.67 -9.76
N HIS A 139 7.54 12.34 -10.70
CA HIS A 139 7.85 12.43 -12.13
C HIS A 139 7.99 13.88 -12.60
N ILE A 140 7.16 14.80 -12.10
CA ILE A 140 7.31 16.24 -12.37
C ILE A 140 8.67 16.71 -11.85
N VAL A 141 8.99 16.47 -10.59
CA VAL A 141 10.29 16.86 -10.00
C VAL A 141 11.45 16.27 -10.80
N ARG A 142 11.37 14.99 -11.15
CA ARG A 142 12.37 14.31 -11.96
C ARG A 142 12.56 14.96 -13.34
N PHE A 143 11.46 15.31 -14.00
CA PHE A 143 11.48 15.95 -15.32
C PHE A 143 12.25 17.28 -15.27
N PHE A 144 11.91 18.15 -14.34
CA PHE A 144 12.56 19.46 -14.21
C PHE A 144 14.04 19.37 -13.84
N ILE A 145 14.38 18.46 -12.91
CA ILE A 145 15.80 18.25 -12.52
C ILE A 145 16.60 17.69 -13.70
N ARG A 146 16.07 16.71 -14.44
CA ARG A 146 16.78 16.10 -15.58
C ARG A 146 17.02 17.07 -16.74
N HIS A 147 16.12 18.04 -16.94
CA HIS A 147 16.23 19.04 -17.99
C HIS A 147 16.92 20.32 -17.51
N ASN A 148 17.47 20.33 -16.29
CA ASN A 148 18.12 21.50 -15.68
C ASN A 148 17.20 22.74 -15.62
N VAL A 149 15.87 22.57 -15.57
CA VAL A 149 14.91 23.66 -15.42
C VAL A 149 14.67 23.89 -13.92
N VAL A 150 15.71 24.34 -13.24
CA VAL A 150 15.76 24.58 -11.81
C VAL A 150 16.50 25.86 -11.52
N ILE A 151 16.25 26.49 -10.36
CA ILE A 151 17.00 27.65 -9.92
C ILE A 151 18.32 27.16 -9.30
N THR A 152 19.42 27.52 -9.92
CA THR A 152 20.77 27.24 -9.39
C THR A 152 21.29 28.46 -8.66
N LEU A 153 21.87 28.26 -7.48
CA LEU A 153 22.49 29.32 -6.69
C LEU A 153 24.01 29.24 -6.83
N PRO A 154 24.73 30.38 -6.64
CA PRO A 154 26.18 30.42 -6.70
C PRO A 154 26.89 29.52 -5.67
N GLU A 155 28.15 29.21 -5.94
CA GLU A 155 29.01 28.49 -4.98
C GLU A 155 29.12 29.27 -3.66
N GLY A 156 29.09 28.56 -2.53
CA GLY A 156 29.14 29.15 -1.18
C GLY A 156 27.78 29.26 -0.46
N VAL A 157 26.67 29.01 -1.16
CA VAL A 157 25.37 28.92 -0.52
C VAL A 157 25.19 27.55 0.20
N PRO A 158 24.67 27.49 1.44
CA PRO A 158 24.46 26.24 2.13
C PRO A 158 23.63 25.26 1.28
N PRO A 159 23.99 23.96 1.22
CA PRO A 159 23.34 22.97 0.36
C PRO A 159 21.82 22.87 0.56
N ALA A 160 21.35 23.00 1.80
CA ALA A 160 19.91 22.97 2.11
C ALA A 160 19.15 24.13 1.46
N VAL A 161 19.74 25.33 1.42
CA VAL A 161 19.16 26.51 0.76
C VAL A 161 19.14 26.33 -0.75
N ALA A 162 20.29 25.94 -1.34
CA ALA A 162 20.39 25.68 -2.77
C ALA A 162 19.37 24.67 -3.24
N GLN A 163 19.15 23.61 -2.45
CA GLN A 163 18.19 22.55 -2.74
C GLN A 163 16.74 23.02 -2.65
N SER A 164 16.43 23.90 -1.70
CA SER A 164 15.10 24.51 -1.58
C SER A 164 14.76 25.35 -2.82
N PHE A 165 15.71 26.15 -3.30
CA PHE A 165 15.51 26.94 -4.53
C PHE A 165 15.43 26.07 -5.79
N ALA A 166 16.23 25.02 -5.89
CA ALA A 166 16.15 24.07 -7.02
C ALA A 166 14.79 23.38 -7.12
N SER A 167 14.09 23.21 -6.01
CA SER A 167 12.75 22.57 -5.98
C SER A 167 11.60 23.55 -6.24
N LEU A 168 11.84 24.85 -6.26
CA LEU A 168 10.79 25.87 -6.34
C LEU A 168 9.98 25.76 -7.64
N ILE A 169 10.61 25.67 -8.79
CA ILE A 169 9.94 25.54 -10.08
C ILE A 169 9.15 24.23 -10.18
N PRO A 170 9.73 23.04 -9.91
CA PRO A 170 8.98 21.78 -9.90
C PRO A 170 7.77 21.80 -8.95
N ALA A 171 7.96 22.34 -7.75
CA ALA A 171 6.89 22.43 -6.76
C ALA A 171 5.77 23.37 -7.23
N ALA A 172 6.10 24.55 -7.73
CA ALA A 172 5.12 25.49 -8.27
C ALA A 172 4.30 24.86 -9.40
N VAL A 173 4.95 24.13 -10.32
CA VAL A 173 4.24 23.46 -11.42
C VAL A 173 3.34 22.35 -10.91
N ALA A 174 3.81 21.51 -9.99
CA ALA A 174 3.00 20.42 -9.44
C ALA A 174 1.77 20.94 -8.68
N ILE A 175 1.96 21.95 -7.83
CA ILE A 175 0.89 22.58 -7.06
C ILE A 175 -0.12 23.27 -7.99
N THR A 176 0.37 24.05 -8.96
CA THR A 176 -0.50 24.76 -9.94
C THR A 176 -1.30 23.77 -10.78
N LEU A 177 -0.71 22.66 -11.21
CA LEU A 177 -1.41 21.63 -11.97
C LEU A 177 -2.58 21.06 -11.18
N ILE A 178 -2.36 20.68 -9.92
CA ILE A 178 -3.43 20.11 -9.09
C ILE A 178 -4.45 21.17 -8.68
N TRP A 179 -4.04 22.40 -8.45
CA TRP A 179 -4.95 23.53 -8.23
C TRP A 179 -5.87 23.76 -9.44
N LEU A 180 -5.34 23.76 -10.66
CA LEU A 180 -6.15 23.86 -11.87
C LEU A 180 -7.16 22.73 -11.98
N ILE A 181 -6.75 21.49 -11.72
CA ILE A 181 -7.63 20.31 -11.81
C ILE A 181 -8.70 20.35 -10.74
N ARG A 182 -8.32 20.54 -9.45
CA ARG A 182 -9.25 20.42 -8.32
C ARG A 182 -10.11 21.66 -8.11
N VAL A 183 -9.50 22.85 -8.25
CA VAL A 183 -10.16 24.12 -7.90
C VAL A 183 -10.81 24.78 -9.11
N ILE A 184 -10.09 24.91 -10.21
CA ILE A 184 -10.61 25.61 -11.40
C ILE A 184 -11.56 24.72 -12.20
N LEU A 185 -11.18 23.45 -12.46
CA LEU A 185 -12.02 22.51 -13.19
C LEU A 185 -13.05 21.81 -12.29
N ASN A 186 -12.99 22.02 -10.99
CA ASN A 186 -13.82 21.37 -9.96
C ASN A 186 -13.87 19.85 -10.13
N PHE A 187 -12.74 19.23 -10.50
CA PHE A 187 -12.65 17.80 -10.77
C PHE A 187 -12.31 17.05 -9.50
N ASP A 188 -13.18 16.12 -9.09
CA ASP A 188 -12.93 15.26 -7.92
C ASP A 188 -11.97 14.12 -8.28
N ILE A 189 -10.70 14.33 -7.93
CA ILE A 189 -9.61 13.40 -8.17
C ILE A 189 -9.84 12.07 -7.44
N ASN A 190 -10.37 12.11 -6.19
CA ASN A 190 -10.61 10.90 -5.41
C ASN A 190 -11.73 10.05 -6.01
N HIS A 191 -12.85 10.68 -6.35
CA HIS A 191 -13.97 10.00 -6.97
C HIS A 191 -13.55 9.35 -8.29
N PHE A 192 -12.82 10.09 -9.13
CA PHE A 192 -12.35 9.58 -10.42
C PHE A 192 -11.47 8.32 -10.27
N PHE A 193 -10.45 8.35 -9.42
CA PHE A 193 -9.57 7.19 -9.24
C PHE A 193 -10.25 6.03 -8.51
N THR A 194 -11.16 6.31 -7.58
CA THR A 194 -11.98 5.28 -6.96
C THR A 194 -12.86 4.58 -7.99
N LEU A 195 -13.51 5.33 -8.89
CA LEU A 195 -14.33 4.76 -9.96
C LEU A 195 -13.48 3.96 -10.96
N LEU A 196 -12.35 4.51 -11.39
CA LEU A 196 -11.43 3.87 -12.34
C LEU A 196 -10.90 2.52 -11.81
N LEU A 197 -10.59 2.46 -10.51
CA LEU A 197 -10.03 1.25 -9.88
C LEU A 197 -11.10 0.34 -9.27
N SER A 198 -12.38 0.73 -9.31
CA SER A 198 -13.47 -0.05 -8.75
C SER A 198 -13.59 -1.48 -9.29
N PRO A 199 -13.34 -1.77 -10.58
CA PRO A 199 -13.38 -3.15 -11.07
C PRO A 199 -12.29 -4.04 -10.44
N LEU A 200 -11.10 -3.48 -10.20
CA LEU A 200 -10.00 -4.20 -9.56
C LEU A 200 -10.29 -4.44 -8.07
N VAL A 201 -10.81 -3.42 -7.39
CA VAL A 201 -11.26 -3.52 -5.99
C VAL A 201 -12.37 -4.57 -5.86
N SER A 202 -13.43 -4.47 -6.65
CA SER A 202 -14.54 -5.43 -6.62
C SER A 202 -14.08 -6.85 -6.99
N GLY A 203 -13.14 -6.95 -7.93
CA GLY A 203 -12.54 -8.21 -8.34
C GLY A 203 -11.87 -8.93 -7.17
N LEU A 204 -10.96 -8.27 -6.47
CA LEU A 204 -10.26 -8.84 -5.32
C LEU A 204 -11.17 -9.06 -4.10
N GLY A 205 -12.27 -8.33 -3.99
CA GLY A 205 -13.32 -8.55 -2.99
C GLY A 205 -14.19 -9.78 -3.25
N SER A 206 -14.08 -10.40 -4.43
CA SER A 206 -14.86 -11.56 -4.85
C SER A 206 -14.10 -12.87 -4.69
N LEU A 207 -14.84 -13.99 -4.53
CA LEU A 207 -14.25 -15.33 -4.50
C LEU A 207 -13.46 -15.66 -5.78
N PRO A 208 -13.96 -15.42 -7.01
CA PRO A 208 -13.19 -15.68 -8.21
C PRO A 208 -11.89 -14.88 -8.29
N GLY A 209 -11.92 -13.60 -7.92
CA GLY A 209 -10.72 -12.75 -7.94
C GLY A 209 -9.67 -13.21 -6.93
N MET A 210 -10.08 -13.62 -5.73
CA MET A 210 -9.17 -14.22 -4.74
C MET A 210 -8.56 -15.54 -5.23
N LEU A 211 -9.34 -16.40 -5.87
CA LEU A 211 -8.83 -17.64 -6.44
C LEU A 211 -7.80 -17.38 -7.54
N VAL A 212 -8.05 -16.40 -8.41
CA VAL A 212 -7.09 -15.97 -9.44
C VAL A 212 -5.82 -15.43 -8.81
N LEU A 213 -5.92 -14.58 -7.78
CA LEU A 213 -4.76 -14.03 -7.07
C LEU A 213 -3.90 -15.15 -6.47
N ILE A 214 -4.52 -16.07 -5.73
CA ILE A 214 -3.81 -17.20 -5.09
C ILE A 214 -3.15 -18.09 -6.15
N PHE A 215 -3.87 -18.39 -7.24
CA PHE A 215 -3.32 -19.16 -8.35
C PHE A 215 -2.09 -18.48 -8.95
N LEU A 216 -2.12 -17.17 -9.19
CA LEU A 216 -0.98 -16.42 -9.72
C LEU A 216 0.20 -16.40 -8.74
N ILE A 217 -0.05 -16.20 -7.45
CA ILE A 217 0.99 -16.26 -6.42
C ILE A 217 1.63 -17.64 -6.38
N SER A 218 0.82 -18.70 -6.35
CA SER A 218 1.32 -20.09 -6.33
C SER A 218 2.08 -20.45 -7.60
N LEU A 219 1.61 -19.98 -8.76
CA LEU A 219 2.30 -20.18 -10.03
C LEU A 219 3.67 -19.52 -10.04
N LEU A 220 3.80 -18.29 -9.52
CA LEU A 220 5.07 -17.59 -9.38
C LEU A 220 6.03 -18.35 -8.45
N TRP A 221 5.54 -18.87 -7.34
CA TRP A 221 6.33 -19.72 -6.43
C TRP A 221 6.81 -21.00 -7.12
N CYS A 222 5.99 -21.65 -7.94
CA CYS A 222 6.41 -22.81 -8.73
C CYS A 222 7.54 -22.45 -9.72
N CYS A 223 7.63 -21.19 -10.13
CA CYS A 223 8.70 -20.67 -10.99
C CYS A 223 9.92 -20.14 -10.22
N GLY A 224 9.96 -20.31 -8.90
CA GLY A 224 11.05 -19.80 -8.04
C GLY A 224 11.02 -18.31 -7.78
N ILE A 225 9.88 -17.65 -8.04
CA ILE A 225 9.69 -16.21 -7.84
C ILE A 225 8.78 -16.00 -6.64
N HIS A 226 9.12 -15.07 -5.77
CA HIS A 226 8.29 -14.72 -4.62
C HIS A 226 7.00 -14.00 -5.07
N GLY A 227 5.93 -14.78 -5.29
CA GLY A 227 4.69 -14.31 -5.93
C GLY A 227 4.03 -13.14 -5.22
N ASP A 228 3.99 -13.19 -3.90
CA ASP A 228 3.41 -12.11 -3.11
C ASP A 228 4.17 -10.78 -3.28
N ASN A 229 5.49 -10.80 -3.27
CA ASN A 229 6.31 -9.59 -3.51
C ASN A 229 6.06 -8.97 -4.89
N VAL A 230 5.82 -9.78 -5.91
CA VAL A 230 5.52 -9.30 -7.28
C VAL A 230 4.16 -8.60 -7.33
N LEU A 231 3.15 -9.19 -6.71
CA LEU A 231 1.76 -8.72 -6.80
C LEU A 231 1.39 -7.69 -5.72
N SER A 232 2.15 -7.61 -4.62
CA SER A 232 1.85 -6.73 -3.49
C SER A 232 1.78 -5.24 -3.85
N GLY A 233 2.51 -4.78 -4.85
CA GLY A 233 2.39 -3.41 -5.34
C GLY A 233 0.97 -3.04 -5.84
N ILE A 234 0.18 -4.05 -6.20
CA ILE A 234 -1.20 -3.90 -6.66
C ILE A 234 -2.19 -4.29 -5.57
N THR A 235 -1.94 -5.38 -4.86
CA THR A 235 -2.88 -5.96 -3.89
C THR A 235 -2.87 -5.25 -2.53
N SER A 236 -1.69 -4.83 -2.06
CA SER A 236 -1.57 -4.20 -0.75
C SER A 236 -2.39 -2.91 -0.59
N PRO A 237 -2.46 -1.99 -1.58
CA PRO A 237 -3.33 -0.83 -1.49
C PRO A 237 -4.80 -1.21 -1.28
N ILE A 238 -5.25 -2.26 -1.95
CA ILE A 238 -6.66 -2.69 -1.92
C ILE A 238 -6.97 -3.35 -0.58
N PHE A 239 -6.12 -4.25 -0.10
CA PHE A 239 -6.31 -4.90 1.19
C PHE A 239 -6.21 -3.91 2.36
N LEU A 240 -5.31 -2.93 2.28
CA LEU A 240 -5.23 -1.85 3.26
C LEU A 240 -6.52 -1.01 3.29
N LYS A 241 -7.07 -0.70 2.11
CA LYS A 241 -8.36 -0.01 1.99
C LYS A 241 -9.47 -0.83 2.65
N TYR A 242 -9.55 -2.15 2.38
CA TYR A 242 -10.56 -3.03 2.98
C TYR A 242 -10.47 -3.06 4.50
N ILE A 243 -9.26 -3.19 5.07
CA ILE A 243 -9.08 -3.18 6.53
C ILE A 243 -9.53 -1.84 7.11
N ALA A 244 -9.17 -0.73 6.48
CA ALA A 244 -9.56 0.58 6.97
C ALA A 244 -11.07 0.80 6.92
N GLU A 245 -11.74 0.40 5.82
CA GLU A 245 -13.20 0.47 5.69
C GLU A 245 -13.91 -0.45 6.69
N ASN A 246 -13.40 -1.67 6.90
CA ASN A 246 -13.89 -2.58 7.94
C ASN A 246 -13.75 -1.98 9.34
N THR A 247 -12.63 -1.33 9.63
CA THR A 247 -12.38 -0.69 10.92
C THR A 247 -13.36 0.46 11.16
N GLN A 248 -13.60 1.30 10.15
CA GLN A 248 -14.58 2.37 10.25
C GLN A 248 -16.01 1.84 10.44
N ALA A 249 -16.41 0.83 9.66
CA ALA A 249 -17.71 0.19 9.82
C ALA A 249 -17.89 -0.39 11.23
N TYR A 250 -16.86 -1.04 11.78
CA TYR A 250 -16.88 -1.59 13.14
C TYR A 250 -17.04 -0.49 14.20
N LEU A 251 -16.28 0.61 14.09
CA LEU A 251 -16.37 1.74 15.01
C LEU A 251 -17.75 2.41 15.01
N HIS A 252 -18.42 2.40 13.87
CA HIS A 252 -19.77 2.94 13.72
C HIS A 252 -20.89 1.91 13.92
N HIS A 253 -20.57 0.70 14.40
CA HIS A 253 -21.51 -0.41 14.59
C HIS A 253 -22.28 -0.79 13.32
N GLN A 254 -21.65 -0.65 12.16
CA GLN A 254 -22.19 -1.02 10.86
C GLN A 254 -21.73 -2.43 10.44
N PRO A 255 -22.46 -3.11 9.54
CA PRO A 255 -22.01 -4.37 8.98
C PRO A 255 -20.64 -4.24 8.30
N ILE A 256 -19.76 -5.21 8.54
CA ILE A 256 -18.42 -5.27 7.96
C ILE A 256 -18.51 -5.49 6.44
N PRO A 257 -18.04 -4.56 5.59
CA PRO A 257 -18.27 -4.65 4.14
C PRO A 257 -17.36 -5.64 3.40
N HIS A 258 -16.15 -5.93 3.91
CA HIS A 258 -15.16 -6.71 3.19
C HIS A 258 -14.71 -7.95 3.95
N ILE A 259 -14.93 -9.14 3.36
CA ILE A 259 -14.44 -10.41 3.91
C ILE A 259 -12.96 -10.62 3.57
N THR A 260 -12.55 -10.28 2.35
CA THR A 260 -11.24 -10.58 1.76
C THR A 260 -10.16 -9.54 2.12
N ALA A 261 -10.22 -8.93 3.29
CA ALA A 261 -9.17 -8.04 3.77
C ALA A 261 -7.86 -8.81 4.06
N ASP A 262 -6.78 -8.08 4.28
CA ASP A 262 -5.42 -8.64 4.42
C ASP A 262 -5.32 -9.77 5.47
N GLY A 263 -5.98 -9.62 6.61
CA GLY A 263 -6.02 -10.66 7.64
C GLY A 263 -6.64 -11.98 7.15
N PHE A 264 -7.68 -11.95 6.32
CA PHE A 264 -8.26 -13.14 5.73
C PHE A 264 -7.27 -13.83 4.78
N TYR A 265 -6.60 -13.07 3.91
CA TYR A 265 -5.60 -13.59 2.99
C TYR A 265 -4.46 -14.27 3.75
N ILE A 266 -3.87 -13.60 4.76
CA ILE A 266 -2.75 -14.13 5.52
C ILE A 266 -3.15 -15.39 6.31
N VAL A 267 -4.28 -15.37 7.01
CA VAL A 267 -4.66 -16.47 7.91
C VAL A 267 -5.16 -17.71 7.16
N PHE A 268 -5.95 -17.52 6.11
CA PHE A 268 -6.60 -18.64 5.43
C PHE A 268 -5.92 -19.09 4.15
N MET A 269 -5.18 -18.19 3.47
CA MET A 269 -4.58 -18.48 2.17
C MET A 269 -3.09 -18.73 2.22
N CYS A 270 -2.39 -18.26 3.28
CA CYS A 270 -0.94 -18.39 3.41
C CYS A 270 -0.53 -19.53 4.34
N LEU A 271 -1.27 -20.64 4.37
CA LEU A 271 -0.93 -21.82 5.16
C LEU A 271 0.40 -22.44 4.70
N GLY A 272 1.41 -22.36 5.55
CA GLY A 272 2.78 -22.77 5.22
C GLY A 272 3.61 -21.68 4.54
N GLY A 273 3.13 -20.43 4.54
CA GLY A 273 3.73 -19.26 3.92
C GLY A 273 2.97 -18.78 2.70
N THR A 274 3.42 -17.69 2.08
CA THR A 274 2.71 -16.97 1.00
C THR A 274 2.44 -17.79 -0.28
N GLY A 275 3.09 -18.95 -0.44
CA GLY A 275 2.83 -19.90 -1.55
C GLY A 275 1.89 -21.04 -1.17
N ALA A 276 1.23 -21.00 0.00
CA ALA A 276 0.40 -22.10 0.53
C ALA A 276 1.14 -23.46 0.55
N THR A 277 2.42 -23.43 0.94
CA THR A 277 3.37 -24.54 0.74
C THR A 277 3.18 -25.70 1.72
N MET A 278 2.33 -25.59 2.75
CA MET A 278 2.09 -26.69 3.71
C MET A 278 1.66 -27.98 3.04
N GLY A 279 0.77 -27.91 2.04
CA GLY A 279 0.33 -29.08 1.28
C GLY A 279 1.47 -29.75 0.52
N LEU A 280 2.37 -28.95 -0.07
CA LEU A 280 3.58 -29.44 -0.74
C LEU A 280 4.51 -30.15 0.25
N VAL A 281 4.78 -29.56 1.40
CA VAL A 281 5.64 -30.16 2.44
C VAL A 281 5.07 -31.50 2.91
N ILE A 282 3.76 -31.62 3.15
CA ILE A 282 3.09 -32.86 3.51
C ILE A 282 3.25 -33.91 2.40
N ALA A 283 3.07 -33.51 1.13
CA ALA A 283 3.25 -34.40 -0.01
C ALA A 283 4.70 -34.89 -0.12
N MET A 284 5.69 -34.03 0.10
CA MET A 284 7.11 -34.36 0.12
C MET A 284 7.47 -35.35 1.23
N LEU A 285 6.92 -35.18 2.42
CA LEU A 285 7.12 -36.12 3.55
C LEU A 285 6.58 -37.53 3.24
N ARG A 286 5.50 -37.62 2.44
CA ARG A 286 4.88 -38.88 2.00
C ARG A 286 5.51 -39.44 0.71
N SER A 287 6.43 -38.70 0.08
CA SER A 287 7.07 -39.14 -1.19
C SER A 287 7.88 -40.43 -1.01
N ARG A 288 7.97 -41.25 -2.07
CA ARG A 288 8.88 -42.39 -2.15
C ARG A 288 10.33 -41.95 -2.37
N SER A 289 10.57 -40.77 -2.92
CA SER A 289 11.91 -40.22 -3.14
C SER A 289 12.57 -39.83 -1.82
N ARG A 290 13.77 -40.33 -1.58
CA ARG A 290 14.58 -39.97 -0.40
C ARG A 290 14.91 -38.49 -0.40
N LEU A 291 15.20 -37.93 -1.57
CA LEU A 291 15.52 -36.48 -1.71
C LEU A 291 14.34 -35.62 -1.26
N TYR A 292 13.14 -35.84 -1.84
CA TYR A 292 11.96 -35.06 -1.47
C TYR A 292 11.58 -35.22 0.00
N LYS A 293 11.73 -36.43 0.53
CA LYS A 293 11.47 -36.68 1.95
C LYS A 293 12.44 -35.91 2.89
N SER A 294 13.73 -35.82 2.50
CA SER A 294 14.72 -35.01 3.22
C SER A 294 14.39 -33.52 3.16
N VAL A 295 14.09 -33.01 1.97
CA VAL A 295 13.69 -31.58 1.80
C VAL A 295 12.42 -31.29 2.59
N GLY A 296 11.41 -32.15 2.53
CA GLY A 296 10.17 -31.99 3.30
C GLY A 296 10.39 -31.94 4.81
N LYS A 297 11.33 -32.76 5.34
CA LYS A 297 11.69 -32.68 6.77
C LYS A 297 12.37 -31.35 7.16
N LEU A 298 13.25 -30.87 6.30
CA LEU A 298 13.94 -29.56 6.53
C LEU A 298 13.00 -28.38 6.42
N SER A 299 12.01 -28.46 5.52
CA SER A 299 11.03 -27.38 5.29
C SER A 299 9.86 -27.42 6.29
N LEU A 300 9.69 -28.52 7.05
CA LEU A 300 8.54 -28.64 7.96
C LEU A 300 8.49 -27.55 9.05
N PRO A 301 9.59 -27.22 9.74
CA PRO A 301 9.55 -26.15 10.74
C PRO A 301 9.15 -24.82 10.14
N SER A 302 9.75 -24.41 9.01
CA SER A 302 9.41 -23.15 8.36
C SER A 302 7.95 -23.11 7.89
N ALA A 303 7.43 -24.22 7.36
CA ALA A 303 6.03 -24.31 6.95
C ALA A 303 5.05 -24.18 8.13
N ILE A 304 5.38 -24.75 9.31
CA ILE A 304 4.57 -24.63 10.53
C ILE A 304 4.49 -23.16 10.99
N PHE A 305 5.61 -22.44 10.91
CA PHE A 305 5.68 -21.02 11.28
C PHE A 305 5.26 -20.08 10.13
N CYS A 306 4.73 -20.60 9.02
CA CYS A 306 4.34 -19.83 7.84
C CYS A 306 5.49 -18.95 7.28
N ILE A 307 6.73 -19.44 7.37
CA ILE A 307 7.94 -18.80 6.83
C ILE A 307 8.35 -19.54 5.56
N ASN A 308 8.51 -18.82 4.47
CA ASN A 308 9.01 -19.39 3.21
C ASN A 308 10.47 -19.04 2.99
#